data_e5669538fbbde7042f1445f86bf86500
#
_entry.id   e5669538fbbde7042f1445f86bf86500
#
_cell.length_a   1.000
_cell.length_b   1.000
_cell.length_c   1.000
_cell.angle_alpha   90.00
_cell.angle_beta   90.00
_cell.angle_gamma   90.00
#
_symmetry.space_group_name_H-M   'P 1'
#
loop_
_entity.id
_entity.type
_entity.pdbx_description
1 polymer ?
#
loop_
_entity_poly.entity_id
_entity_poly.type
_entity_poly.pdbx_seq_one_letter_code
_entity_poly.pdbx_strand_id
1 'polypeptide(L)'
;RYQYACDLYPRFGATSMVMHTHEGGFPPEERAARQKRSLEVVRDWTGRMVRQGIRPTVENVGFPLKNSVLFDQAEFEALFDQLPPEVGCLLDTGHALLNHWDIPALIRRLGSRIWGYHLNNNDGLHDSHYPIYDPDGVCPPQEMDEILRSIAKYSPQADLVLEYAPSPRVTIESLHQDFRKVAAMV
;
A
#
# COMPACT_ATOMS: atom_id res chain seq x y z
N ARG A 1 11.07 -16.88 -4.56
CA ARG A 1 11.23 -15.72 -3.66
C ARG A 1 10.27 -15.81 -2.47
N TYR A 2 8.96 -15.95 -2.68
CA TYR A 2 7.96 -16.01 -1.58
C TYR A 2 8.21 -17.13 -0.57
N GLN A 3 8.56 -18.35 -1.02
CA GLN A 3 8.87 -19.44 -0.09
C GLN A 3 10.03 -19.08 0.85
N TYR A 4 11.09 -18.47 0.32
CA TYR A 4 12.22 -18.00 1.12
C TYR A 4 11.80 -16.94 2.16
N ALA A 5 10.93 -16.00 1.78
CA ALA A 5 10.40 -15.01 2.72
C ALA A 5 9.53 -15.68 3.81
N CYS A 6 8.70 -16.67 3.46
CA CYS A 6 7.93 -17.43 4.43
C CYS A 6 8.83 -18.16 5.44
N ASP A 7 9.95 -18.73 4.99
CA ASP A 7 10.91 -19.44 5.86
C ASP A 7 11.64 -18.50 6.83
N LEU A 8 11.79 -17.22 6.45
CA LEU A 8 12.40 -16.19 7.29
C LEU A 8 11.41 -15.49 8.24
N TYR A 9 10.14 -15.46 7.90
CA TYR A 9 9.11 -14.74 8.65
C TYR A 9 9.15 -14.96 10.18
N PRO A 10 9.23 -16.21 10.69
CA PRO A 10 9.27 -16.45 12.14
C PRO A 10 10.53 -15.92 12.81
N ARG A 11 11.65 -15.79 12.04
CA ARG A 11 12.96 -15.39 12.57
C ARG A 11 13.03 -13.90 12.85
N PHE A 12 12.22 -13.10 12.16
CA PHE A 12 12.21 -11.65 12.31
C PHE A 12 11.15 -11.14 13.25
N GLY A 13 10.29 -12.00 13.79
CA GLY A 13 9.16 -11.57 14.61
C GLY A 13 8.18 -10.68 13.83
N ALA A 14 8.09 -10.88 12.52
CA ALA A 14 7.23 -10.09 11.65
C ALA A 14 5.75 -10.28 12.01
N THR A 15 4.94 -9.23 11.89
CA THR A 15 3.50 -9.27 12.16
C THR A 15 2.68 -9.50 10.90
N SER A 16 3.21 -9.13 9.74
CA SER A 16 2.59 -9.34 8.43
C SER A 16 3.66 -9.55 7.36
N MET A 17 3.23 -10.02 6.18
CA MET A 17 4.10 -10.17 5.02
C MET A 17 3.43 -9.56 3.80
N VAL A 18 4.11 -8.57 3.19
CA VAL A 18 3.60 -7.83 2.04
C VAL A 18 3.81 -8.63 0.75
N MET A 19 2.81 -8.61 -0.11
CA MET A 19 2.83 -9.20 -1.44
C MET A 19 2.32 -8.18 -2.46
N HIS A 20 3.13 -7.91 -3.49
CA HIS A 20 2.69 -7.11 -4.63
C HIS A 20 1.78 -7.92 -5.55
N THR A 21 0.83 -7.23 -6.18
CA THR A 21 -0.03 -7.85 -7.20
C THR A 21 0.74 -8.24 -8.45
N HIS A 22 1.82 -7.51 -8.77
CA HIS A 22 2.69 -7.75 -9.93
C HIS A 22 3.99 -6.96 -9.81
N GLU A 23 4.88 -7.15 -10.78
CA GLU A 23 6.13 -6.42 -10.93
C GLU A 23 6.31 -5.94 -12.36
N GLY A 24 6.78 -4.70 -12.52
CA GLY A 24 7.17 -4.12 -13.80
C GLY A 24 6.03 -3.76 -14.76
N GLY A 25 6.39 -3.10 -15.84
CA GLY A 25 5.46 -2.69 -16.90
C GLY A 25 5.06 -3.83 -17.83
N PHE A 26 3.99 -3.61 -18.59
CA PHE A 26 3.45 -4.58 -19.56
C PHE A 26 2.76 -3.88 -20.74
N PRO A 27 2.66 -4.55 -21.90
CA PRO A 27 1.85 -4.07 -23.02
C PRO A 27 0.36 -4.00 -22.63
N PRO A 28 -0.38 -2.95 -23.03
CA PRO A 28 -1.80 -2.79 -22.68
C PRO A 28 -2.68 -3.99 -23.06
N GLU A 29 -2.39 -4.63 -24.19
CA GLU A 29 -3.12 -5.81 -24.67
C GLU A 29 -2.97 -7.04 -23.77
N GLU A 30 -1.92 -7.10 -22.95
CA GLU A 30 -1.70 -8.20 -22.01
C GLU A 30 -2.41 -7.99 -20.66
N ARG A 31 -2.93 -6.79 -20.40
CA ARG A 31 -3.44 -6.41 -19.08
C ARG A 31 -4.45 -7.42 -18.50
N ALA A 32 -5.47 -7.79 -19.26
CA ALA A 32 -6.50 -8.73 -18.79
C ALA A 32 -5.94 -10.12 -18.47
N ALA A 33 -5.03 -10.63 -19.29
CA ALA A 33 -4.39 -11.92 -19.04
C ALA A 33 -3.50 -11.86 -17.79
N ARG A 34 -2.79 -10.75 -17.60
CA ARG A 34 -1.95 -10.53 -16.41
C ARG A 34 -2.76 -10.35 -15.14
N GLN A 35 -3.90 -9.65 -15.18
CA GLN A 35 -4.83 -9.55 -14.04
C GLN A 35 -5.29 -10.93 -13.59
N LYS A 36 -5.76 -11.76 -14.52
CA LYS A 36 -6.17 -13.14 -14.21
C LYS A 36 -5.02 -13.92 -13.57
N ARG A 37 -3.84 -13.86 -14.16
CA ARG A 37 -2.65 -14.55 -13.65
C ARG A 37 -2.24 -14.04 -12.28
N SER A 38 -2.27 -12.72 -12.07
CA SER A 38 -1.96 -12.10 -10.78
C SER A 38 -2.92 -12.61 -9.70
N LEU A 39 -4.23 -12.61 -9.97
CA LEU A 39 -5.22 -13.10 -9.02
C LEU A 39 -4.99 -14.58 -8.63
N GLU A 40 -4.66 -15.44 -9.61
CA GLU A 40 -4.31 -16.84 -9.34
C GLU A 40 -3.08 -16.96 -8.42
N VAL A 41 -2.02 -16.18 -8.70
CA VAL A 41 -0.78 -16.17 -7.91
C VAL A 41 -1.02 -15.62 -6.51
N VAL A 42 -1.75 -14.51 -6.39
CA VAL A 42 -2.08 -13.90 -5.10
C VAL A 42 -2.88 -14.89 -4.25
N ARG A 43 -3.92 -15.53 -4.79
CA ARG A 43 -4.71 -16.53 -4.08
C ARG A 43 -3.89 -17.73 -3.62
N ASP A 44 -3.05 -18.28 -4.49
CA ASP A 44 -2.23 -19.45 -4.15
C ASP A 44 -1.24 -19.12 -3.02
N TRP A 45 -0.50 -18.00 -3.15
CA TRP A 45 0.51 -17.63 -2.17
C TRP A 45 -0.07 -17.14 -0.85
N THR A 46 -1.08 -16.29 -0.87
CA THR A 46 -1.74 -15.85 0.37
C THR A 46 -2.37 -17.04 1.10
N GLY A 47 -2.98 -17.96 0.38
CA GLY A 47 -3.50 -19.20 0.98
C GLY A 47 -2.41 -20.09 1.59
N ARG A 48 -1.21 -20.16 1.00
CA ARG A 48 -0.06 -20.87 1.59
C ARG A 48 0.44 -20.16 2.85
N MET A 49 0.53 -18.83 2.81
CA MET A 49 0.95 -18.02 3.95
C MET A 49 0.01 -18.21 5.14
N VAL A 50 -1.29 -18.10 4.91
CA VAL A 50 -2.31 -18.31 5.96
C VAL A 50 -2.19 -19.69 6.60
N ARG A 51 -2.01 -20.75 5.80
CA ARG A 51 -1.82 -22.11 6.34
C ARG A 51 -0.55 -22.27 7.17
N GLN A 52 0.45 -21.40 6.98
CA GLN A 52 1.69 -21.37 7.77
C GLN A 52 1.60 -20.40 8.97
N GLY A 53 0.43 -19.82 9.25
CA GLY A 53 0.23 -18.84 10.32
C GLY A 53 0.81 -17.45 10.01
N ILE A 54 1.13 -17.17 8.75
CA ILE A 54 1.61 -15.88 8.28
C ILE A 54 0.39 -15.01 7.92
N ARG A 55 0.39 -13.74 8.30
CA ARG A 55 -0.64 -12.76 7.93
C ARG A 55 -0.23 -12.06 6.63
N PRO A 56 -0.78 -12.42 5.46
CA PRO A 56 -0.43 -11.78 4.21
C PRO A 56 -1.19 -10.46 4.05
N THR A 57 -0.50 -9.45 3.53
CA THR A 57 -1.11 -8.22 3.01
C THR A 57 -0.82 -8.08 1.53
N VAL A 58 -1.79 -7.57 0.77
CA VAL A 58 -1.63 -7.29 -0.65
C VAL A 58 -1.58 -5.78 -0.84
N GLU A 59 -0.53 -5.32 -1.51
CA GLU A 59 -0.24 -3.91 -1.74
C GLU A 59 -0.71 -3.44 -3.11
N ASN A 60 -1.23 -2.20 -3.17
CA ASN A 60 -1.46 -1.48 -4.41
C ASN A 60 -0.13 -1.02 -5.00
N VAL A 61 0.16 -1.47 -6.21
CA VAL A 61 1.42 -1.18 -6.90
C VAL A 61 1.19 -0.79 -8.35
N GLY A 62 2.21 -0.18 -8.94
CA GLY A 62 2.22 0.23 -10.33
C GLY A 62 1.78 1.68 -10.53
N PHE A 63 2.27 2.29 -11.58
CA PHE A 63 1.96 3.67 -11.93
C PHE A 63 2.05 3.93 -13.44
N PRO A 64 1.31 4.97 -13.93
CA PRO A 64 1.09 5.17 -15.37
C PRO A 64 2.37 5.35 -16.17
N LEU A 65 3.34 6.11 -15.65
CA LEU A 65 4.59 6.43 -16.36
C LEU A 65 5.41 5.19 -16.79
N LYS A 66 5.28 4.07 -16.04
CA LYS A 66 5.95 2.81 -16.35
C LYS A 66 5.03 1.77 -17.03
N ASN A 67 3.82 2.17 -17.45
CA ASN A 67 2.81 1.23 -17.98
C ASN A 67 2.65 0.00 -17.06
N SER A 68 2.57 0.24 -15.75
CA SER A 68 2.52 -0.83 -14.75
C SER A 68 1.25 -0.80 -13.89
N VAL A 69 0.19 -0.11 -14.32
CA VAL A 69 -1.11 -0.11 -13.62
C VAL A 69 -1.89 -1.36 -14.00
N LEU A 70 -1.75 -2.40 -13.20
CA LEU A 70 -2.46 -3.67 -13.43
C LEU A 70 -3.90 -3.61 -12.93
N PHE A 71 -4.14 -3.02 -11.77
CA PHE A 71 -5.46 -2.82 -11.18
C PHE A 71 -5.72 -1.33 -11.00
N ASP A 72 -6.85 -0.82 -11.47
CA ASP A 72 -7.36 0.48 -11.04
C ASP A 72 -7.99 0.38 -9.64
N GLN A 73 -8.47 1.49 -9.09
CA GLN A 73 -9.03 1.51 -7.74
C GLN A 73 -10.18 0.51 -7.57
N ALA A 74 -11.16 0.52 -8.48
CA ALA A 74 -12.33 -0.34 -8.38
C ALA A 74 -11.96 -1.83 -8.51
N GLU A 75 -11.03 -2.14 -9.41
CA GLU A 75 -10.51 -3.50 -9.60
C GLU A 75 -9.69 -3.97 -8.39
N PHE A 76 -8.90 -3.07 -7.77
CA PHE A 76 -8.15 -3.36 -6.54
C PHE A 76 -9.10 -3.60 -5.35
N GLU A 77 -10.14 -2.78 -5.20
CA GLU A 77 -11.19 -3.00 -4.20
C GLU A 77 -11.87 -4.37 -4.40
N ALA A 78 -12.25 -4.69 -5.64
CA ALA A 78 -12.89 -5.96 -5.99
C ALA A 78 -11.99 -7.19 -5.81
N LEU A 79 -10.66 -7.01 -5.78
CA LEU A 79 -9.71 -8.07 -5.46
C LEU A 79 -9.99 -8.63 -4.06
N PHE A 80 -10.26 -7.76 -3.08
CA PHE A 80 -10.53 -8.18 -1.69
C PHE A 80 -11.88 -8.88 -1.50
N ASP A 81 -12.84 -8.68 -2.39
CA ASP A 81 -14.08 -9.47 -2.41
C ASP A 81 -13.83 -10.94 -2.84
N GLN A 82 -12.70 -11.18 -3.51
CA GLN A 82 -12.30 -12.49 -4.02
C GLN A 82 -11.23 -13.20 -3.16
N LEU A 83 -10.66 -12.50 -2.18
CA LEU A 83 -9.66 -13.04 -1.26
C LEU A 83 -10.29 -13.42 0.09
N PRO A 84 -9.79 -14.45 0.78
CA PRO A 84 -10.29 -14.83 2.10
C PRO A 84 -10.07 -13.71 3.14
N PRO A 85 -10.87 -13.66 4.22
CA PRO A 85 -10.79 -12.60 5.24
C PRO A 85 -9.43 -12.54 5.97
N GLU A 86 -8.66 -13.60 5.92
CA GLU A 86 -7.31 -13.71 6.49
C GLU A 86 -6.23 -13.03 5.64
N VAL A 87 -6.61 -12.36 4.54
CA VAL A 87 -5.70 -11.58 3.68
C VAL A 87 -6.02 -10.10 3.83
N GLY A 88 -5.11 -9.30 4.34
CA GLY A 88 -5.26 -7.86 4.52
C GLY A 88 -4.86 -7.05 3.28
N CYS A 89 -5.23 -5.78 3.30
CA CYS A 89 -4.72 -4.75 2.40
C CYS A 89 -3.55 -4.04 3.08
N LEU A 90 -2.48 -3.77 2.35
CA LEU A 90 -1.53 -2.73 2.64
C LEU A 90 -1.76 -1.63 1.62
N LEU A 91 -2.08 -0.43 2.09
CA LEU A 91 -2.33 0.71 1.21
C LEU A 91 -1.13 1.64 1.20
N ASP A 92 -0.43 1.70 0.07
CA ASP A 92 0.57 2.71 -0.20
C ASP A 92 -0.10 3.99 -0.74
N THR A 93 0.06 5.10 0.00
CA THR A 93 -0.56 6.37 -0.35
C THR A 93 0.08 7.01 -1.57
N GLY A 94 1.39 6.88 -1.74
CA GLY A 94 2.09 7.41 -2.91
C GLY A 94 1.69 6.71 -4.20
N HIS A 95 1.59 5.38 -4.20
CA HIS A 95 1.09 4.63 -5.36
C HIS A 95 -0.35 5.01 -5.70
N ALA A 96 -1.21 5.21 -4.69
CA ALA A 96 -2.59 5.63 -4.89
C ALA A 96 -2.67 7.06 -5.47
N LEU A 97 -1.84 7.99 -4.98
CA LEU A 97 -1.74 9.36 -5.50
C LEU A 97 -1.30 9.38 -6.98
N LEU A 98 -0.28 8.58 -7.36
CA LEU A 98 0.18 8.45 -8.75
C LEU A 98 -0.91 7.96 -9.69
N ASN A 99 -1.83 7.16 -9.19
CA ASN A 99 -2.97 6.61 -9.93
C ASN A 99 -4.25 7.45 -9.79
N HIS A 100 -4.17 8.62 -9.15
CA HIS A 100 -5.30 9.53 -8.91
C HIS A 100 -6.50 8.84 -8.22
N TRP A 101 -6.24 7.96 -7.26
CA TRP A 101 -7.28 7.26 -6.51
C TRP A 101 -7.93 8.17 -5.47
N ASP A 102 -9.22 7.98 -5.24
CA ASP A 102 -9.92 8.55 -4.09
C ASP A 102 -9.57 7.75 -2.82
N ILE A 103 -8.45 8.13 -2.19
CA ILE A 103 -7.89 7.41 -1.03
C ILE A 103 -8.88 7.36 0.14
N PRO A 104 -9.56 8.47 0.55
CA PRO A 104 -10.58 8.42 1.58
C PRO A 104 -11.75 7.49 1.26
N ALA A 105 -12.20 7.41 0.00
CA ALA A 105 -13.25 6.48 -0.40
C ALA A 105 -12.78 5.03 -0.32
N LEU A 106 -11.56 4.74 -0.78
CA LEU A 106 -10.96 3.41 -0.67
C LEU A 106 -10.84 2.97 0.80
N ILE A 107 -10.33 3.84 1.67
CA ILE A 107 -10.20 3.55 3.11
C ILE A 107 -11.57 3.24 3.72
N ARG A 108 -12.61 4.03 3.39
CA ARG A 108 -13.98 3.77 3.85
C ARG A 108 -14.53 2.44 3.32
N ARG A 109 -14.22 2.08 2.06
CA ARG A 109 -14.69 0.84 1.42
C ARG A 109 -14.05 -0.40 2.03
N LEU A 110 -12.74 -0.39 2.22
CA LEU A 110 -12.00 -1.54 2.75
C LEU A 110 -12.01 -1.60 4.29
N GLY A 111 -12.01 -0.44 4.97
CA GLY A 111 -12.15 -0.35 6.43
C GLY A 111 -11.17 -1.26 7.17
N SER A 112 -11.68 -2.11 8.05
CA SER A 112 -10.89 -3.05 8.85
C SER A 112 -10.12 -4.10 8.03
N ARG A 113 -10.35 -4.17 6.71
CA ARG A 113 -9.56 -5.01 5.82
C ARG A 113 -8.17 -4.43 5.56
N ILE A 114 -7.96 -3.13 5.81
CA ILE A 114 -6.64 -2.51 5.72
C ILE A 114 -5.91 -2.80 7.03
N TRP A 115 -4.76 -3.46 6.92
CA TRP A 115 -3.93 -3.84 8.05
C TRP A 115 -2.65 -3.03 8.15
N GLY A 116 -2.29 -2.29 7.09
CA GLY A 116 -1.12 -1.45 7.09
C GLY A 116 -1.20 -0.35 6.03
N TYR A 117 -0.42 0.69 6.27
CA TYR A 117 -0.21 1.79 5.34
C TYR A 117 1.28 2.05 5.17
N HIS A 118 1.69 2.24 3.92
CA HIS A 118 2.89 2.98 3.59
C HIS A 118 2.48 4.43 3.33
N LEU A 119 2.90 5.31 4.24
CA LEU A 119 2.58 6.73 4.18
C LEU A 119 3.73 7.48 3.52
N ASN A 120 3.49 7.97 2.33
CA ASN A 120 4.41 8.82 1.58
C ASN A 120 3.64 9.70 0.60
N ASN A 121 4.33 10.68 0.06
CA ASN A 121 3.89 11.57 -1.02
C ASN A 121 4.81 11.40 -2.22
N ASN A 122 4.55 12.07 -3.33
CA ASN A 122 5.40 12.03 -4.52
C ASN A 122 5.21 13.30 -5.37
N ASP A 123 5.92 13.38 -6.50
CA ASP A 123 5.87 14.51 -7.43
C ASP A 123 4.71 14.42 -8.46
N GLY A 124 3.83 13.41 -8.33
CA GLY A 124 2.74 13.14 -9.27
C GLY A 124 3.16 12.42 -10.56
N LEU A 125 4.44 12.09 -10.71
CA LEU A 125 5.00 11.43 -11.90
C LEU A 125 5.80 10.19 -11.57
N HIS A 126 6.58 10.24 -10.48
CA HIS A 126 7.49 9.18 -10.08
C HIS A 126 7.16 8.66 -8.69
N ASP A 127 7.54 7.43 -8.46
CA ASP A 127 7.49 6.78 -7.16
C ASP A 127 8.62 7.34 -6.27
N SER A 128 8.42 8.59 -5.82
CA SER A 128 9.47 9.42 -5.22
C SER A 128 9.61 9.24 -3.71
N HIS A 129 8.60 8.65 -3.06
CA HIS A 129 8.55 8.44 -1.61
C HIS A 129 8.94 9.70 -0.80
N TYR A 130 8.32 10.85 -1.13
CA TYR A 130 8.51 12.10 -0.39
C TYR A 130 7.88 12.00 1.00
N PRO A 131 8.36 12.81 1.97
CA PRO A 131 7.64 13.03 3.22
C PRO A 131 6.17 13.42 2.97
N ILE A 132 5.28 12.96 3.84
CA ILE A 132 3.82 13.18 3.67
C ILE A 132 3.43 14.67 3.62
N TYR A 133 4.24 15.55 4.21
CA TYR A 133 4.06 17.00 4.19
C TYR A 133 5.15 17.72 3.38
N ASP A 134 5.80 17.03 2.44
CA ASP A 134 6.79 17.69 1.57
C ASP A 134 6.12 18.77 0.73
N PRO A 135 6.69 20.00 0.68
CA PRO A 135 6.11 21.11 -0.07
C PRO A 135 6.07 20.90 -1.59
N ASP A 136 6.90 20.00 -2.12
CA ASP A 136 6.90 19.64 -3.54
C ASP A 136 6.03 18.39 -3.81
N GLY A 137 5.36 17.88 -2.79
CA GLY A 137 4.46 16.74 -2.92
C GLY A 137 3.14 17.10 -3.60
N VAL A 138 2.62 16.16 -4.40
CA VAL A 138 1.36 16.33 -5.14
C VAL A 138 0.13 16.37 -4.22
N CYS A 139 0.21 15.71 -3.06
CA CYS A 139 -0.83 15.73 -2.04
C CYS A 139 -0.57 16.89 -1.07
N PRO A 140 -1.41 17.94 -1.08
CA PRO A 140 -1.25 19.06 -0.16
C PRO A 140 -1.57 18.64 1.29
N PRO A 141 -1.07 19.41 2.30
CA PRO A 141 -1.24 19.06 3.71
C PRO A 141 -2.69 18.81 4.13
N GLN A 142 -3.64 19.57 3.61
CA GLN A 142 -5.07 19.45 3.96
C GLN A 142 -5.67 18.12 3.47
N GLU A 143 -5.26 17.64 2.29
CA GLU A 143 -5.67 16.34 1.74
C GLU A 143 -5.01 15.20 2.49
N MET A 144 -3.73 15.32 2.84
CA MET A 144 -3.03 14.35 3.68
C MET A 144 -3.70 14.23 5.06
N ASP A 145 -4.09 15.35 5.67
CA ASP A 145 -4.84 15.36 6.93
C ASP A 145 -6.21 14.68 6.80
N GLU A 146 -6.88 14.78 5.65
CA GLU A 146 -8.15 14.06 5.38
C GLU A 146 -7.92 12.55 5.27
N ILE A 147 -6.84 12.14 4.61
CA ILE A 147 -6.43 10.73 4.55
C ILE A 147 -6.19 10.20 5.97
N LEU A 148 -5.41 10.89 6.79
CA LEU A 148 -5.13 10.48 8.17
C LEU A 148 -6.40 10.39 9.03
N ARG A 149 -7.31 11.37 8.94
CA ARG A 149 -8.63 11.30 9.60
C ARG A 149 -9.46 10.11 9.13
N SER A 150 -9.36 9.76 7.85
CA SER A 150 -10.05 8.57 7.32
C SER A 150 -9.46 7.27 7.88
N ILE A 151 -8.15 7.20 8.01
CA ILE A 151 -7.45 6.09 8.69
C ILE A 151 -7.95 5.94 10.13
N ALA A 152 -7.88 7.03 10.92
CA ALA A 152 -8.34 7.05 12.31
C ALA A 152 -9.78 6.56 12.47
N LYS A 153 -10.63 6.90 11.52
CA LYS A 153 -12.08 6.59 11.58
C LYS A 153 -12.41 5.16 11.14
N TYR A 154 -11.78 4.65 10.09
CA TYR A 154 -12.22 3.43 9.42
C TYR A 154 -11.28 2.24 9.57
N SER A 155 -10.00 2.49 9.89
CA SER A 155 -8.97 1.45 10.06
C SER A 155 -7.98 1.76 11.21
N PRO A 156 -8.46 2.15 12.41
CA PRO A 156 -7.59 2.60 13.51
C PRO A 156 -6.65 1.50 14.05
N GLN A 157 -6.87 0.25 13.65
CA GLN A 157 -6.04 -0.90 14.05
C GLN A 157 -4.88 -1.18 13.08
N ALA A 158 -4.78 -0.42 11.97
CA ALA A 158 -3.77 -0.65 10.95
C ALA A 158 -2.39 -0.14 11.40
N ASP A 159 -1.34 -0.87 11.00
CA ASP A 159 0.04 -0.43 11.19
C ASP A 159 0.36 0.74 10.24
N LEU A 160 1.09 1.75 10.74
CA LEU A 160 1.48 2.91 9.93
C LEU A 160 3.00 2.95 9.77
N VAL A 161 3.47 3.03 8.55
CA VAL A 161 4.89 3.13 8.20
C VAL A 161 5.12 4.41 7.41
N LEU A 162 6.00 5.29 7.88
CA LEU A 162 6.51 6.41 7.09
C LEU A 162 7.57 5.85 6.13
N GLU A 163 7.21 5.66 4.88
CA GLU A 163 8.08 5.05 3.88
C GLU A 163 8.68 6.12 2.97
N TYR A 164 9.79 6.71 3.42
CA TYR A 164 10.44 7.81 2.74
C TYR A 164 11.73 7.40 2.04
N ALA A 165 11.93 7.86 0.82
CA ALA A 165 13.21 7.72 0.14
C ALA A 165 14.29 8.60 0.80
N PRO A 166 15.54 8.13 0.89
CA PRO A 166 16.64 8.95 1.40
C PRO A 166 16.79 10.25 0.60
N SER A 167 16.70 11.38 1.28
CA SER A 167 16.89 12.70 0.67
C SER A 167 17.42 13.69 1.72
N PRO A 168 17.98 14.85 1.33
CA PRO A 168 18.39 15.90 2.29
C PRO A 168 17.24 16.43 3.16
N ARG A 169 15.98 16.22 2.76
CA ARG A 169 14.77 16.63 3.50
C ARG A 169 14.36 15.61 4.56
N VAL A 170 14.82 14.37 4.44
CA VAL A 170 14.53 13.30 5.38
C VAL A 170 15.62 13.28 6.45
N THR A 171 15.34 13.95 7.55
CA THR A 171 16.21 14.00 8.73
C THR A 171 15.52 13.31 9.91
N ILE A 172 16.26 12.99 10.95
CA ILE A 172 15.66 12.44 12.18
C ILE A 172 14.62 13.41 12.76
N GLU A 173 14.90 14.71 12.67
CA GLU A 173 13.97 15.76 13.17
C GLU A 173 12.67 15.79 12.35
N SER A 174 12.76 15.78 11.00
CA SER A 174 11.56 15.78 10.15
C SER A 174 10.74 14.51 10.32
N LEU A 175 11.39 13.34 10.45
CA LEU A 175 10.71 12.08 10.76
C LEU A 175 9.97 12.14 12.09
N HIS A 176 10.59 12.69 13.15
CA HIS A 176 9.93 12.86 14.45
C HIS A 176 8.75 13.84 14.38
N GLN A 177 8.85 14.89 13.58
CA GLN A 177 7.74 15.84 13.40
C GLN A 177 6.55 15.18 12.71
N ASP A 178 6.79 14.46 11.61
CA ASP A 178 5.73 13.75 10.89
C ASP A 178 5.12 12.64 11.75
N PHE A 179 5.95 11.85 12.44
CA PHE A 179 5.46 10.84 13.37
C PHE A 179 4.54 11.41 14.45
N ARG A 180 4.92 12.55 15.07
CA ARG A 180 4.07 13.20 16.08
C ARG A 180 2.74 13.69 15.51
N LYS A 181 2.76 14.25 14.29
CA LYS A 181 1.52 14.68 13.62
C LYS A 181 0.61 13.49 13.34
N VAL A 182 1.14 12.41 12.75
CA VAL A 182 0.39 11.19 12.49
C VAL A 182 -0.18 10.63 13.79
N ALA A 183 0.64 10.46 14.83
CA ALA A 183 0.21 9.91 16.12
C ALA A 183 -0.83 10.79 16.85
N ALA A 184 -0.90 12.07 16.54
CA ALA A 184 -1.92 12.97 17.11
C ALA A 184 -3.26 12.91 16.34
N MET A 185 -3.29 12.35 15.14
CA MET A 185 -4.47 12.32 14.28
C MET A 185 -5.11 10.94 14.19
N VAL A 186 -4.34 9.88 14.41
CA VAL A 186 -4.74 8.48 14.35
C VAL A 186 -4.61 7.81 15.71
#